data_c39552a10339c4fc212de7ce7598739c
#
_entry.id   c39552a10339c4fc212de7ce7598739c
#
_cell.length_a   1.000
_cell.length_b   1.000
_cell.length_c   1.000
_cell.angle_alpha   90.00
_cell.angle_beta   90.00
_cell.angle_gamma   90.00
#
_symmetry.space_group_name_H-M   'P 1'
#
loop_
_entity.id
_entity.type
_entity.pdbx_description
1 polymer ?
#
loop_
_entity_poly.entity_id
_entity_poly.type
_entity_poly.pdbx_seq_one_letter_code
_entity_poly.pdbx_strand_id
1 'polypeptide(L)'
;YCSTAPRGVLSPGYAVPVLMYHAVSDDCWGERSLFVSPAALEEQLIFLLENGYTPIWITELPMLAQYEKPVILTFDDGYADNYTELLPLLERYGVKATIFIITDKIGAPRYLTAEQLRELADSGLVSIQSHTVTHPLLDTLSEEALRRELSESQLAIARLTGRVPTALSYPVGHESPLVRQIAAEYYDFGILMDGWCFYTDRDPMGITRYFVGRDTDIWTFRD
;
A
#
# COMPACT_ATOMS: atom_id res chain seq x y z
N TYR A 1 18.40 4.91 9.67
CA TYR A 1 19.13 4.88 8.38
C TYR A 1 18.95 3.51 7.72
N CYS A 2 18.17 3.43 6.63
CA CYS A 2 18.17 2.22 5.80
C CYS A 2 19.47 2.15 5.01
N SER A 3 20.25 1.10 5.19
CA SER A 3 21.52 0.87 4.49
C SER A 3 21.26 0.62 3.00
N THR A 4 21.98 1.31 2.12
CA THR A 4 21.93 1.07 0.67
C THR A 4 22.90 -0.05 0.28
N ALA A 5 22.38 -1.15 -0.29
CA ALA A 5 23.21 -2.21 -0.86
C ALA A 5 23.55 -1.92 -2.33
N PRO A 6 24.73 -2.30 -2.84
CA PRO A 6 25.05 -2.17 -4.25
C PRO A 6 24.25 -3.13 -5.13
N ARG A 7 24.01 -2.76 -6.41
CA ARG A 7 23.31 -3.59 -7.40
C ARG A 7 23.91 -5.00 -7.49
N GLY A 8 23.06 -6.02 -7.33
CA GLY A 8 23.40 -7.39 -7.73
C GLY A 8 23.13 -8.51 -6.72
N VAL A 9 23.23 -8.28 -5.42
CA VAL A 9 22.88 -9.27 -4.39
C VAL A 9 22.40 -8.50 -3.16
N LEU A 10 21.12 -8.64 -2.81
CA LEU A 10 20.63 -8.13 -1.54
C LEU A 10 21.22 -8.98 -0.41
N SER A 11 21.88 -8.34 0.54
CA SER A 11 22.26 -9.01 1.78
C SER A 11 21.00 -9.46 2.52
N PRO A 12 21.03 -10.63 3.20
CA PRO A 12 19.96 -10.98 4.14
C PRO A 12 19.72 -9.82 5.11
N GLY A 13 18.45 -9.43 5.33
CA GLY A 13 18.10 -8.31 6.21
C GLY A 13 18.19 -6.93 5.56
N TYR A 14 18.19 -6.81 4.22
CA TYR A 14 18.07 -5.52 3.56
C TYR A 14 16.76 -4.83 3.95
N ALA A 15 16.86 -3.58 4.39
CA ALA A 15 15.71 -2.80 4.84
C ALA A 15 15.09 -1.99 3.69
N VAL A 16 13.80 -2.20 3.42
CA VAL A 16 13.03 -1.44 2.44
C VAL A 16 12.04 -0.55 3.20
N PRO A 17 12.08 0.78 3.06
CA PRO A 17 11.06 1.65 3.60
C PRO A 17 9.70 1.36 2.94
N VAL A 18 8.67 1.20 3.76
CA VAL A 18 7.28 1.04 3.31
C VAL A 18 6.44 2.11 3.97
N LEU A 19 5.92 3.04 3.18
CA LEU A 19 5.16 4.19 3.65
C LEU A 19 3.67 3.93 3.55
N MET A 20 2.93 4.26 4.61
CA MET A 20 1.49 4.07 4.71
C MET A 20 0.77 5.41 4.69
N TYR A 21 0.05 5.66 3.62
CA TYR A 21 -0.88 6.76 3.42
C TYR A 21 -2.32 6.24 3.35
N HIS A 22 -3.28 7.17 3.31
CA HIS A 22 -4.69 6.89 3.06
C HIS A 22 -5.27 7.92 2.08
N ALA A 23 -5.87 8.99 2.59
CA ALA A 23 -6.44 10.06 1.78
C ALA A 23 -5.42 11.14 1.40
N VAL A 24 -5.53 11.67 0.19
CA VAL A 24 -4.74 12.79 -0.33
C VAL A 24 -5.64 13.98 -0.57
N SER A 25 -5.86 14.82 0.46
CA SER A 25 -6.80 15.93 0.37
C SER A 25 -6.52 17.01 1.41
N ASP A 26 -6.79 18.26 1.04
CA ASP A 26 -6.84 19.37 2.01
C ASP A 26 -8.11 19.35 2.85
N ASP A 27 -9.20 18.81 2.29
CA ASP A 27 -10.48 18.66 2.98
C ASP A 27 -10.51 17.38 3.81
N CYS A 28 -10.40 17.52 5.13
CA CYS A 28 -10.46 16.41 6.08
C CYS A 28 -11.91 16.06 6.41
N TRP A 29 -12.55 15.29 5.55
CA TRP A 29 -13.95 14.85 5.72
C TRP A 29 -14.13 13.63 6.62
N GLY A 30 -13.04 13.05 7.14
CA GLY A 30 -12.99 11.87 8.01
C GLY A 30 -12.04 12.04 9.18
N GLU A 31 -11.41 10.94 9.60
CA GLU A 31 -10.37 10.98 10.64
C GLU A 31 -9.16 11.77 10.14
N ARG A 32 -8.91 12.94 10.77
CA ARG A 32 -7.93 13.91 10.31
C ARG A 32 -6.52 13.35 10.11
N SER A 33 -6.11 12.43 10.96
CA SER A 33 -4.78 11.82 10.91
C SER A 33 -4.51 11.05 9.60
N LEU A 34 -5.55 10.56 8.94
CA LEU A 34 -5.45 9.78 7.70
C LEU A 34 -5.23 10.65 6.44
N PHE A 35 -5.28 11.96 6.56
CA PHE A 35 -5.17 12.87 5.42
C PHE A 35 -3.76 13.43 5.30
N VAL A 36 -3.20 13.39 4.11
CA VAL A 36 -2.04 14.18 3.71
C VAL A 36 -2.49 15.20 2.65
N SER A 37 -1.98 16.43 2.70
CA SER A 37 -2.30 17.38 1.65
C SER A 37 -1.58 17.03 0.35
N PRO A 38 -2.15 17.33 -0.84
CA PRO A 38 -1.46 17.12 -2.12
C PRO A 38 -0.09 17.81 -2.15
N ALA A 39 0.03 19.01 -1.60
CA ALA A 39 1.29 19.74 -1.53
C ALA A 39 2.33 19.04 -0.64
N ALA A 40 1.94 18.51 0.52
CA ALA A 40 2.84 17.77 1.40
C ALA A 40 3.29 16.46 0.76
N LEU A 41 2.38 15.72 0.11
CA LEU A 41 2.73 14.52 -0.63
C LEU A 41 3.72 14.84 -1.78
N GLU A 42 3.48 15.91 -2.54
CA GLU A 42 4.38 16.34 -3.61
C GLU A 42 5.78 16.64 -3.08
N GLU A 43 5.89 17.36 -1.97
CA GLU A 43 7.17 17.65 -1.31
C GLU A 43 7.90 16.36 -0.86
N GLN A 44 7.17 15.38 -0.33
CA GLN A 44 7.71 14.08 0.06
C GLN A 44 8.20 13.27 -1.17
N LEU A 45 7.44 13.28 -2.27
CA LEU A 45 7.86 12.62 -3.52
C LEU A 45 9.14 13.24 -4.09
N ILE A 46 9.22 14.58 -4.13
CA ILE A 46 10.42 15.31 -4.57
C ILE A 46 11.61 14.92 -3.69
N PHE A 47 11.45 14.92 -2.37
CA PHE A 47 12.50 14.52 -1.44
C PHE A 47 12.99 13.09 -1.72
N LEU A 48 12.09 12.13 -1.91
CA LEU A 48 12.47 10.75 -2.20
C LEU A 48 13.29 10.65 -3.50
N LEU A 49 12.84 11.30 -4.57
CA LEU A 49 13.51 11.28 -5.88
C LEU A 49 14.87 11.98 -5.83
N GLU A 50 14.97 13.15 -5.20
CA GLU A 50 16.25 13.88 -5.05
C GLU A 50 17.28 13.12 -4.22
N ASN A 51 16.81 12.26 -3.30
CA ASN A 51 17.68 11.37 -2.51
C ASN A 51 17.91 10.00 -3.14
N GLY A 52 17.53 9.83 -4.42
CA GLY A 52 17.80 8.63 -5.20
C GLY A 52 16.93 7.42 -4.88
N TYR A 53 15.82 7.61 -4.17
CA TYR A 53 14.85 6.53 -3.96
C TYR A 53 14.10 6.20 -5.24
N THR A 54 13.82 4.91 -5.42
CA THR A 54 13.01 4.39 -6.53
C THR A 54 11.71 3.85 -5.98
N PRO A 55 10.57 4.57 -6.13
CA PRO A 55 9.26 4.05 -5.75
C PRO A 55 8.88 2.84 -6.60
N ILE A 56 8.59 1.72 -5.93
CA ILE A 56 8.20 0.45 -6.54
C ILE A 56 6.87 -0.05 -5.97
N TRP A 57 6.21 -0.96 -6.67
CA TRP A 57 5.04 -1.66 -6.13
C TRP A 57 5.44 -2.67 -5.06
N ILE A 58 4.55 -2.93 -4.10
CA ILE A 58 4.74 -3.98 -3.10
C ILE A 58 4.99 -5.36 -3.75
N THR A 59 4.37 -5.60 -4.89
CA THR A 59 4.50 -6.85 -5.65
C THR A 59 5.85 -6.99 -6.35
N GLU A 60 6.68 -5.94 -6.38
CA GLU A 60 8.04 -5.98 -6.92
C GLU A 60 9.11 -6.34 -5.88
N LEU A 61 8.70 -6.63 -4.64
CA LEU A 61 9.63 -7.10 -3.57
C LEU A 61 10.54 -8.26 -3.99
N PRO A 62 10.07 -9.27 -4.77
CA PRO A 62 10.98 -10.33 -5.24
C PRO A 62 12.05 -9.84 -6.22
N MET A 63 11.90 -8.64 -6.78
CA MET A 63 12.82 -8.05 -7.77
C MET A 63 13.69 -6.94 -7.20
N LEU A 64 13.79 -6.80 -5.87
CA LEU A 64 14.52 -5.71 -5.20
C LEU A 64 15.95 -5.51 -5.69
N ALA A 65 16.66 -6.59 -6.05
CA ALA A 65 18.03 -6.53 -6.56
C ALA A 65 18.19 -5.69 -7.85
N GLN A 66 17.09 -5.38 -8.54
CA GLN A 66 17.08 -4.54 -9.74
C GLN A 66 17.06 -3.05 -9.44
N TYR A 67 16.74 -2.67 -8.20
CA TYR A 67 16.58 -1.29 -7.76
C TYR A 67 17.72 -0.87 -6.83
N GLU A 68 18.21 0.34 -6.99
CA GLU A 68 19.34 0.84 -6.20
C GLU A 68 18.92 1.24 -4.79
N LYS A 69 17.80 1.95 -4.66
CA LYS A 69 17.28 2.43 -3.38
C LYS A 69 15.73 2.35 -3.38
N PRO A 70 15.17 1.14 -3.30
CA PRO A 70 13.72 0.97 -3.40
C PRO A 70 12.99 1.56 -2.19
N VAL A 71 11.81 2.13 -2.44
CA VAL A 71 10.82 2.55 -1.44
C VAL A 71 9.43 2.14 -1.92
N ILE A 72 8.55 1.77 -1.02
CA ILE A 72 7.19 1.37 -1.36
C ILE A 72 6.21 2.40 -0.79
N LEU A 73 5.39 2.99 -1.68
CA LEU A 73 4.31 3.89 -1.31
C LEU A 73 3.02 3.09 -1.31
N THR A 74 2.34 3.04 -0.16
CA THR A 74 1.06 2.35 -0.02
C THR A 74 -0.05 3.31 0.42
N PHE A 75 -1.24 3.12 -0.14
CA PHE A 75 -2.44 3.93 0.16
C PHE A 75 -3.56 2.97 0.51
N ASP A 76 -4.13 3.10 1.70
CA ASP A 76 -5.19 2.21 2.17
C ASP A 76 -6.59 2.78 1.90
N ASP A 77 -7.61 1.93 2.00
CA ASP A 77 -9.06 2.18 1.90
C ASP A 77 -9.61 2.40 0.48
N GLY A 78 -8.84 2.95 -0.45
CA GLY A 78 -9.31 3.22 -1.81
C GLY A 78 -10.20 4.46 -1.92
N TYR A 79 -9.80 5.57 -1.30
CA TYR A 79 -10.51 6.85 -1.40
C TYR A 79 -10.43 7.46 -2.79
N ALA A 80 -11.48 8.22 -3.18
CA ALA A 80 -11.61 8.82 -4.51
C ALA A 80 -10.47 9.83 -4.84
N ASP A 81 -9.89 10.48 -3.82
CA ASP A 81 -8.76 11.37 -3.97
C ASP A 81 -7.48 10.67 -4.43
N ASN A 82 -7.38 9.36 -4.29
CA ASN A 82 -6.31 8.59 -4.89
C ASN A 82 -6.36 8.61 -6.44
N TYR A 83 -7.51 8.91 -7.03
CA TYR A 83 -7.61 9.16 -8.47
C TYR A 83 -7.46 10.64 -8.81
N THR A 84 -8.13 11.55 -8.08
CA THR A 84 -8.16 12.97 -8.44
C THR A 84 -6.91 13.74 -8.06
N GLU A 85 -6.22 13.36 -6.98
CA GLU A 85 -5.05 14.06 -6.43
C GLU A 85 -3.77 13.24 -6.55
N LEU A 86 -3.80 11.93 -6.18
CA LEU A 86 -2.60 11.11 -6.20
C LEU A 86 -2.16 10.77 -7.63
N LEU A 87 -3.04 10.27 -8.50
CA LEU A 87 -2.66 9.86 -9.86
C LEU A 87 -1.94 10.95 -10.65
N PRO A 88 -2.40 12.23 -10.67
CA PRO A 88 -1.68 13.31 -11.35
C PRO A 88 -0.26 13.55 -10.83
N LEU A 89 -0.02 13.33 -9.53
CA LEU A 89 1.32 13.43 -8.96
C LEU A 89 2.19 12.24 -9.40
N LEU A 90 1.64 11.03 -9.38
CA LEU A 90 2.35 9.84 -9.86
C LEU A 90 2.75 9.98 -11.34
N GLU A 91 1.86 10.50 -12.19
CA GLU A 91 2.13 10.76 -13.61
C GLU A 91 3.19 11.84 -13.81
N ARG A 92 3.11 12.95 -13.06
CA ARG A 92 4.06 14.05 -13.14
C ARG A 92 5.49 13.63 -12.83
N TYR A 93 5.67 12.78 -11.83
CA TYR A 93 6.97 12.34 -11.34
C TYR A 93 7.40 10.97 -11.86
N GLY A 94 6.54 10.26 -12.58
CA GLY A 94 6.82 8.92 -13.10
C GLY A 94 7.05 7.89 -12.00
N VAL A 95 6.36 7.99 -10.86
CA VAL A 95 6.55 7.14 -9.69
C VAL A 95 5.41 6.14 -9.51
N LYS A 96 5.71 5.00 -8.90
CA LYS A 96 4.77 3.91 -8.65
C LYS A 96 4.18 3.98 -7.25
N ALA A 97 2.93 3.51 -7.10
CA ALA A 97 2.26 3.34 -5.81
C ALA A 97 1.42 2.05 -5.79
N THR A 98 1.15 1.55 -4.59
CA THR A 98 0.22 0.44 -4.33
C THR A 98 -0.99 0.98 -3.60
N ILE A 99 -2.21 0.66 -4.07
CA ILE A 99 -3.46 1.04 -3.41
C ILE A 99 -4.17 -0.23 -2.94
N PHE A 100 -4.47 -0.30 -1.65
CA PHE A 100 -5.24 -1.37 -1.02
C PHE A 100 -6.71 -0.95 -0.90
N ILE A 101 -7.61 -1.64 -1.59
CA ILE A 101 -9.02 -1.24 -1.68
C ILE A 101 -9.93 -2.14 -0.85
N ILE A 102 -10.91 -1.52 -0.19
CA ILE A 102 -12.05 -2.19 0.44
C ILE A 102 -13.09 -2.42 -0.65
N THR A 103 -13.30 -3.67 -1.07
CA THR A 103 -14.08 -3.93 -2.30
C THR A 103 -15.56 -3.60 -2.18
N ASP A 104 -16.15 -3.65 -0.98
CA ASP A 104 -17.55 -3.27 -0.71
C ASP A 104 -17.76 -1.73 -0.77
N LYS A 105 -16.68 -0.95 -0.74
CA LYS A 105 -16.71 0.51 -0.85
C LYS A 105 -16.62 1.02 -2.29
N ILE A 106 -16.36 0.16 -3.27
CA ILE A 106 -16.25 0.57 -4.68
C ILE A 106 -17.52 1.26 -5.14
N GLY A 107 -17.41 2.51 -5.59
CA GLY A 107 -18.53 3.34 -6.04
C GLY A 107 -19.34 3.99 -4.91
N ALA A 108 -19.01 3.76 -3.67
CA ALA A 108 -19.58 4.49 -2.54
C ALA A 108 -19.10 5.96 -2.54
N PRO A 109 -19.87 6.89 -1.94
CA PRO A 109 -19.41 8.28 -1.82
C PRO A 109 -18.01 8.40 -1.21
N ARG A 110 -17.13 9.17 -1.85
CA ARG A 110 -15.71 9.41 -1.46
C ARG A 110 -14.77 8.22 -1.67
N TYR A 111 -15.23 7.13 -2.29
CA TYR A 111 -14.40 5.99 -2.67
C TYR A 111 -14.26 5.90 -4.19
N LEU A 112 -13.24 5.19 -4.63
CA LEU A 112 -12.96 4.95 -6.05
C LEU A 112 -14.12 4.22 -6.73
N THR A 113 -14.48 4.66 -7.93
CA THR A 113 -15.42 3.94 -8.78
C THR A 113 -14.73 2.78 -9.51
N ALA A 114 -15.52 1.85 -10.04
CA ALA A 114 -15.01 0.75 -10.84
C ALA A 114 -14.24 1.23 -12.09
N GLU A 115 -14.65 2.35 -12.68
CA GLU A 115 -14.00 2.96 -13.83
C GLU A 115 -12.64 3.55 -13.43
N GLN A 116 -12.61 4.37 -12.38
CA GLN A 116 -11.37 4.93 -11.84
C GLN A 116 -10.35 3.86 -11.45
N LEU A 117 -10.79 2.74 -10.87
CA LEU A 117 -9.91 1.61 -10.53
C LEU A 117 -9.29 0.96 -11.76
N ARG A 118 -10.05 0.83 -12.87
CA ARG A 118 -9.50 0.32 -14.13
C ARG A 118 -8.46 1.28 -14.69
N GLU A 119 -8.77 2.57 -14.75
CA GLU A 119 -7.84 3.60 -15.23
C GLU A 119 -6.55 3.64 -14.40
N LEU A 120 -6.66 3.58 -13.06
CA LEU A 120 -5.50 3.47 -12.17
C LEU A 120 -4.66 2.23 -12.48
N ALA A 121 -5.30 1.06 -12.63
CA ALA A 121 -4.61 -0.20 -12.94
C ALA A 121 -3.94 -0.16 -14.33
N ASP A 122 -4.57 0.50 -15.32
CA ASP A 122 -4.08 0.59 -16.70
C ASP A 122 -3.01 1.69 -16.87
N SER A 123 -2.87 2.61 -15.92
CA SER A 123 -1.85 3.68 -15.94
C SER A 123 -0.41 3.15 -15.98
N GLY A 124 -0.20 1.91 -15.50
CA GLY A 124 1.14 1.34 -15.32
C GLY A 124 1.89 1.90 -14.11
N LEU A 125 1.29 2.81 -13.34
CA LEU A 125 1.88 3.43 -12.15
C LEU A 125 1.27 2.89 -10.85
N VAL A 126 0.05 2.35 -10.90
CA VAL A 126 -0.68 1.91 -9.71
C VAL A 126 -0.91 0.39 -9.72
N SER A 127 -0.55 -0.25 -8.62
CA SER A 127 -0.89 -1.65 -8.33
C SER A 127 -2.09 -1.68 -7.38
N ILE A 128 -3.23 -2.22 -7.83
CA ILE A 128 -4.44 -2.37 -7.01
C ILE A 128 -4.37 -3.70 -6.25
N GLN A 129 -4.45 -3.62 -4.93
CA GLN A 129 -4.31 -4.74 -4.01
C GLN A 129 -5.49 -4.79 -3.02
N SER A 130 -5.56 -5.84 -2.19
CA SER A 130 -6.71 -6.11 -1.33
C SER A 130 -6.60 -5.46 0.05
N HIS A 131 -7.72 -4.85 0.49
CA HIS A 131 -7.96 -4.46 1.88
C HIS A 131 -9.24 -5.12 2.41
N THR A 132 -9.48 -6.39 2.02
CA THR A 132 -10.66 -7.20 2.31
C THR A 132 -11.95 -6.72 1.62
N VAL A 133 -13.07 -7.37 1.91
CA VAL A 133 -14.38 -6.96 1.38
C VAL A 133 -14.95 -5.82 2.21
N THR A 134 -15.09 -6.00 3.54
CA THR A 134 -15.84 -5.10 4.43
C THR A 134 -14.97 -4.40 5.48
N HIS A 135 -13.65 -4.62 5.48
CA HIS A 135 -12.71 -4.05 6.44
C HIS A 135 -12.95 -4.49 7.89
N PRO A 136 -13.15 -5.79 8.17
CA PRO A 136 -13.38 -6.27 9.51
C PRO A 136 -12.06 -6.49 10.29
N LEU A 137 -12.14 -6.61 11.61
CA LEU A 137 -11.04 -7.13 12.41
C LEU A 137 -10.90 -8.64 12.15
N LEU A 138 -9.91 -9.04 11.36
CA LEU A 138 -9.79 -10.40 10.82
C LEU A 138 -9.61 -11.47 11.89
N ASP A 139 -8.95 -11.13 13.01
CA ASP A 139 -8.72 -12.01 14.16
C ASP A 139 -9.97 -12.31 14.99
N THR A 140 -11.07 -11.60 14.73
CA THR A 140 -12.36 -11.82 15.39
C THR A 140 -13.32 -12.69 14.58
N LEU A 141 -12.97 -13.00 13.33
CA LEU A 141 -13.83 -13.75 12.42
C LEU A 141 -13.74 -15.26 12.64
N SER A 142 -14.81 -15.98 12.28
CA SER A 142 -14.71 -17.42 12.07
C SER A 142 -13.83 -17.70 10.84
N GLU A 143 -13.21 -18.87 10.78
CA GLU A 143 -12.40 -19.27 9.63
C GLU A 143 -13.16 -19.15 8.30
N GLU A 144 -14.42 -19.55 8.28
CA GLU A 144 -15.27 -19.44 7.09
C GLU A 144 -15.48 -17.99 6.64
N ALA A 145 -15.75 -17.07 7.60
CA ALA A 145 -15.91 -15.65 7.32
C ALA A 145 -14.59 -15.02 6.87
N LEU A 146 -13.49 -15.39 7.50
CA LEU A 146 -12.15 -14.95 7.12
C LEU A 146 -11.83 -15.37 5.66
N ARG A 147 -12.04 -16.63 5.31
CA ARG A 147 -11.83 -17.11 3.94
C ARG A 147 -12.69 -16.39 2.91
N ARG A 148 -13.93 -16.04 3.25
CA ARG A 148 -14.79 -15.22 2.36
C ARG A 148 -14.24 -13.82 2.16
N GLU A 149 -13.88 -13.12 3.22
CA GLU A 149 -13.29 -11.77 3.14
C GLU A 149 -12.05 -11.75 2.23
N LEU A 150 -11.19 -12.75 2.34
CA LEU A 150 -9.95 -12.85 1.57
C LEU A 150 -10.20 -13.23 0.11
N SER A 151 -10.97 -14.30 -0.13
CA SER A 151 -11.20 -14.81 -1.48
C SER A 151 -12.11 -13.91 -2.33
N GLU A 152 -13.17 -13.37 -1.74
CA GLU A 152 -14.12 -12.52 -2.47
C GLU A 152 -13.51 -11.18 -2.86
N SER A 153 -12.70 -10.56 -1.98
CA SER A 153 -11.97 -9.34 -2.32
C SER A 153 -10.96 -9.60 -3.45
N GLN A 154 -10.21 -10.69 -3.39
CA GLN A 154 -9.27 -11.07 -4.45
C GLN A 154 -9.97 -11.25 -5.79
N LEU A 155 -11.08 -11.98 -5.81
CA LEU A 155 -11.86 -12.22 -7.03
C LEU A 155 -12.50 -10.93 -7.58
N ALA A 156 -13.00 -10.04 -6.72
CA ALA A 156 -13.59 -8.78 -7.13
C ALA A 156 -12.55 -7.88 -7.84
N ILE A 157 -11.35 -7.76 -7.26
CA ILE A 157 -10.25 -6.99 -7.85
C ILE A 157 -9.79 -7.63 -9.16
N ALA A 158 -9.63 -8.96 -9.21
CA ALA A 158 -9.20 -9.67 -10.41
C ALA A 158 -10.20 -9.47 -11.57
N ARG A 159 -11.50 -9.54 -11.29
CA ARG A 159 -12.55 -9.29 -12.30
C ARG A 159 -12.55 -7.85 -12.79
N LEU A 160 -12.27 -6.91 -11.91
CA LEU A 160 -12.33 -5.49 -12.21
C LEU A 160 -11.13 -5.01 -13.03
N THR A 161 -9.91 -5.46 -12.64
CA THR A 161 -8.64 -4.97 -13.19
C THR A 161 -7.99 -5.93 -14.19
N GLY A 162 -8.48 -7.18 -14.30
CA GLY A 162 -7.83 -8.24 -15.06
C GLY A 162 -6.55 -8.77 -14.41
N ARG A 163 -6.21 -8.35 -13.19
CA ARG A 163 -5.00 -8.72 -12.45
C ARG A 163 -5.36 -9.28 -11.09
N VAL A 164 -4.82 -10.45 -10.75
CA VAL A 164 -5.02 -11.06 -9.43
C VAL A 164 -4.16 -10.33 -8.40
N PRO A 165 -4.76 -9.75 -7.34
CA PRO A 165 -3.97 -9.14 -6.27
C PRO A 165 -3.23 -10.22 -5.48
N THR A 166 -1.97 -9.95 -5.14
CA THR A 166 -1.09 -10.86 -4.39
C THR A 166 -0.66 -10.28 -3.04
N ALA A 167 -1.16 -9.08 -2.69
CA ALA A 167 -0.90 -8.45 -1.41
C ALA A 167 -2.21 -8.09 -0.68
N LEU A 168 -2.19 -8.27 0.63
CA LEU A 168 -3.27 -7.95 1.56
C LEU A 168 -2.78 -6.94 2.60
N SER A 169 -3.44 -5.79 2.75
CA SER A 169 -3.30 -4.97 3.95
C SER A 169 -4.30 -5.45 4.99
N TYR A 170 -3.81 -5.84 6.18
CA TYR A 170 -4.70 -6.26 7.27
C TYR A 170 -5.44 -5.06 7.84
N PRO A 171 -6.80 -5.07 7.87
CA PRO A 171 -7.58 -3.99 8.45
C PRO A 171 -7.13 -3.65 9.88
N VAL A 172 -6.80 -2.37 10.12
CA VAL A 172 -6.32 -1.86 11.43
C VAL A 172 -5.05 -2.58 11.94
N GLY A 173 -4.35 -3.32 11.06
CA GLY A 173 -3.20 -4.14 11.44
C GLY A 173 -3.54 -5.36 12.31
N HIS A 174 -4.83 -5.68 12.49
CA HIS A 174 -5.28 -6.81 13.29
C HIS A 174 -5.06 -8.13 12.57
N GLU A 175 -4.19 -8.96 13.14
CA GLU A 175 -3.88 -10.29 12.63
C GLU A 175 -3.62 -11.27 13.78
N SER A 176 -3.55 -12.54 13.47
CA SER A 176 -3.15 -13.63 14.36
C SER A 176 -2.38 -14.69 13.56
N PRO A 177 -1.68 -15.63 14.21
CA PRO A 177 -1.05 -16.73 13.50
C PRO A 177 -1.99 -17.47 12.55
N LEU A 178 -3.25 -17.68 12.95
CA LEU A 178 -4.26 -18.31 12.09
C LEU A 178 -4.63 -17.41 10.90
N VAL A 179 -4.81 -16.10 11.12
CA VAL A 179 -5.09 -15.14 10.03
C VAL A 179 -3.96 -15.14 9.02
N ARG A 180 -2.70 -15.06 9.46
CA ARG A 180 -1.54 -15.13 8.55
C ARG A 180 -1.48 -16.42 7.77
N GLN A 181 -1.71 -17.56 8.44
CA GLN A 181 -1.70 -18.87 7.80
C GLN A 181 -2.75 -18.95 6.68
N ILE A 182 -3.97 -18.51 6.96
CA ILE A 182 -5.05 -18.54 5.96
C ILE A 182 -4.82 -17.50 4.87
N ALA A 183 -4.36 -16.30 5.22
CA ALA A 183 -4.05 -15.25 4.24
C ALA A 183 -2.96 -15.69 3.24
N ALA A 184 -1.96 -16.44 3.68
CA ALA A 184 -0.91 -16.99 2.83
C ALA A 184 -1.41 -18.02 1.80
N GLU A 185 -2.63 -18.53 1.92
CA GLU A 185 -3.26 -19.38 0.89
C GLU A 185 -3.76 -18.55 -0.32
N TYR A 186 -3.95 -17.23 -0.14
CA TYR A 186 -4.52 -16.31 -1.14
C TYR A 186 -3.53 -15.23 -1.59
N TYR A 187 -2.61 -14.81 -0.72
CA TYR A 187 -1.71 -13.68 -0.96
C TYR A 187 -0.26 -14.06 -0.66
N ASP A 188 0.67 -13.45 -1.40
CA ASP A 188 2.12 -13.61 -1.19
C ASP A 188 2.65 -12.66 -0.11
N PHE A 189 1.95 -11.52 0.11
CA PHE A 189 2.36 -10.45 1.03
C PHE A 189 1.21 -10.04 1.94
N GLY A 190 1.49 -9.95 3.24
CA GLY A 190 0.59 -9.42 4.26
C GLY A 190 1.19 -8.18 4.93
N ILE A 191 0.43 -7.08 4.96
CA ILE A 191 0.92 -5.77 5.33
C ILE A 191 0.26 -5.30 6.62
N LEU A 192 1.11 -4.95 7.60
CA LEU A 192 0.76 -4.43 8.91
C LEU A 192 0.78 -2.89 8.94
N MET A 193 0.43 -2.31 10.08
CA MET A 193 0.45 -0.86 10.29
C MET A 193 1.77 -0.38 10.92
N ASP A 194 2.22 -1.05 11.98
CA ASP A 194 3.26 -0.52 12.85
C ASP A 194 4.67 -0.94 12.44
N GLY A 195 5.54 0.04 12.21
CA GLY A 195 6.96 -0.20 11.92
C GLY A 195 7.59 0.93 11.12
N TRP A 196 8.76 0.65 10.53
CA TRP A 196 9.53 1.61 9.76
C TRP A 196 9.94 1.08 8.40
N CYS A 197 10.48 -0.16 8.41
CA CYS A 197 10.99 -0.81 7.21
C CYS A 197 10.59 -2.27 7.22
N PHE A 198 10.43 -2.84 6.03
CA PHE A 198 10.42 -4.29 5.86
C PHE A 198 11.85 -4.80 5.67
N TYR A 199 12.21 -5.84 6.40
CA TYR A 199 13.49 -6.54 6.24
C TYR A 199 13.28 -7.81 5.42
N THR A 200 14.08 -7.98 4.37
CA THR A 200 13.92 -9.06 3.38
C THR A 200 14.14 -10.48 3.91
N ASP A 201 14.66 -10.62 5.13
CA ASP A 201 14.80 -11.88 5.87
C ASP A 201 13.63 -12.16 6.83
N ARG A 202 12.61 -11.30 6.84
CA ARG A 202 11.41 -11.44 7.67
C ARG A 202 10.27 -12.08 6.89
N ASP A 203 9.26 -12.54 7.65
CA ASP A 203 8.04 -13.10 7.11
C ASP A 203 7.33 -12.10 6.18
N PRO A 204 7.13 -12.43 4.88
CA PRO A 204 6.44 -11.55 3.94
C PRO A 204 4.94 -11.35 4.27
N MET A 205 4.37 -12.19 5.15
CA MET A 205 3.01 -12.01 5.67
C MET A 205 2.96 -11.04 6.87
N GLY A 206 4.06 -10.38 7.22
CA GLY A 206 4.17 -9.44 8.34
C GLY A 206 4.98 -8.20 7.99
N ILE A 207 4.73 -7.58 6.83
CA ILE A 207 5.42 -6.38 6.36
C ILE A 207 4.95 -5.17 7.18
N THR A 208 5.86 -4.54 7.89
CA THR A 208 5.59 -3.33 8.68
C THR A 208 5.77 -2.07 7.85
N ARG A 209 5.03 -1.00 8.22
CA ARG A 209 5.00 0.28 7.50
C ARG A 209 5.19 1.46 8.43
N TYR A 210 5.71 2.55 7.86
CA TYR A 210 5.74 3.87 8.51
C TYR A 210 4.48 4.65 8.14
N PHE A 211 3.73 5.09 9.16
CA PHE A 211 2.52 5.89 8.99
C PHE A 211 2.87 7.33 8.59
N VAL A 212 2.28 7.81 7.50
CA VAL A 212 2.38 9.19 7.03
C VAL A 212 0.99 9.80 7.00
N GLY A 213 0.78 10.81 7.83
CA GLY A 213 -0.52 11.47 7.98
C GLY A 213 -0.42 12.98 8.00
N ARG A 214 -1.49 13.63 8.44
CA ARG A 214 -1.67 15.09 8.39
C ARG A 214 -0.56 15.89 9.04
N ASP A 215 -0.04 15.40 10.14
CA ASP A 215 0.95 16.11 10.95
C ASP A 215 2.40 15.63 10.68
N THR A 216 2.59 14.78 9.66
CA THR A 216 3.91 14.38 9.16
C THR A 216 4.45 15.48 8.26
N ASP A 217 5.19 16.41 8.81
CA ASP A 217 5.89 17.43 8.04
C ASP A 217 7.14 16.85 7.36
N ILE A 218 7.76 17.63 6.46
CA ILE A 218 8.93 17.17 5.71
C ILE A 218 10.13 16.88 6.62
N TRP A 219 10.26 17.54 7.75
CA TRP A 219 11.35 17.31 8.69
C TRP A 219 11.20 15.96 9.38
N THR A 220 10.00 15.64 9.86
CA THR A 220 9.65 14.33 10.42
C THR A 220 9.77 13.21 9.39
N PHE A 221 9.42 13.50 8.13
CA PHE A 221 9.50 12.55 7.03
C PHE A 221 10.95 12.17 6.64
N ARG A 222 11.89 13.09 6.82
CA ARG A 222 13.33 12.90 6.50
C ARG A 222 14.07 12.04 7.49
N ASP A 223 13.64 12.00 8.76
CA ASP A 223 14.28 11.29 9.87
C ASP A 223 13.95 9.78 9.86
#